data_3c29a8c8f487a24af4dad718b633f11e
#
_entry.id   3c29a8c8f487a24af4dad718b633f11e
#
_cell.length_a   1.000
_cell.length_b   1.000
_cell.length_c   1.000
_cell.angle_alpha   90.00
_cell.angle_beta   90.00
_cell.angle_gamma   90.00
#
_symmetry.space_group_name_H-M   'P 1'
#
loop_
_entity.id
_entity.type
_entity.pdbx_description
1 polymer ?
#
loop_
_entity_poly.entity_id
_entity_poly.type
_entity_poly.pdbx_seq_one_letter_code
_entity_poly.pdbx_strand_id
1 'polypeptide(L)'
;MTQEDGQLDSLVRKRIRALRVAQGWSLEELATRAHLSQSSLSRIETGQRRLALDQLVTLARALDTTLDQLVENAADDVVISPTIDGAHGLMRWPVKSDPGMSVMRQRMTEPPPVNPARMRAHPGREWLVVLSGTAVLMLGHRRFRIETNQAAEFPTMMPHAIGSEGGPCEIMGIFDQDARRGHQRDIVDCDDQGTKGAKGCDLA
;
A
#
# COMPACT_ATOMS: atom_id res chain seq x y z
N MET A 1 -4.53 -30.12 -20.42
CA MET A 1 -3.56 -29.37 -19.62
C MET A 1 -3.00 -28.30 -20.50
N THR A 2 -3.34 -27.05 -20.25
CA THR A 2 -2.89 -25.91 -21.04
C THR A 2 -1.42 -25.62 -20.75
N GLN A 3 -0.74 -24.93 -21.64
CA GLN A 3 0.67 -24.52 -21.45
C GLN A 3 0.83 -23.64 -20.19
N GLU A 4 -0.19 -22.87 -19.84
CA GLU A 4 -0.26 -22.02 -18.64
C GLU A 4 -0.28 -22.83 -17.34
N ASP A 5 -1.02 -23.96 -17.29
CA ASP A 5 -1.07 -24.83 -16.11
C ASP A 5 0.33 -25.38 -15.76
N GLY A 6 1.13 -25.71 -16.77
CA GLY A 6 2.49 -26.22 -16.59
C GLY A 6 3.47 -25.14 -16.11
N GLN A 7 3.27 -23.90 -16.50
CA GLN A 7 4.10 -22.76 -16.08
C GLN A 7 3.87 -22.42 -14.60
N LEU A 8 2.59 -22.34 -14.17
CA LEU A 8 2.22 -22.07 -12.79
C LEU A 8 2.77 -23.15 -11.84
N ASP A 9 2.58 -24.42 -12.19
CA ASP A 9 3.07 -25.54 -11.38
C ASP A 9 4.62 -25.52 -11.27
N SER A 10 5.33 -25.16 -12.33
CA SER A 10 6.79 -24.98 -12.32
C SER A 10 7.23 -23.81 -11.42
N LEU A 11 6.50 -22.68 -11.48
CA LEU A 11 6.75 -21.51 -10.68
C LEU A 11 6.59 -21.81 -9.18
N VAL A 12 5.48 -22.43 -8.80
CA VAL A 12 5.19 -22.79 -7.40
C VAL A 12 6.29 -23.70 -6.83
N ARG A 13 6.71 -24.72 -7.58
CA ARG A 13 7.79 -25.63 -7.16
C ARG A 13 9.13 -24.92 -6.95
N LYS A 14 9.47 -23.99 -7.85
CA LYS A 14 10.70 -23.17 -7.72
C LYS A 14 10.64 -22.31 -6.45
N ARG A 15 9.48 -21.72 -6.14
CA ARG A 15 9.28 -20.91 -4.93
C ARG A 15 9.39 -21.74 -3.65
N ILE A 16 8.73 -22.89 -3.60
CA ILE A 16 8.85 -23.83 -2.47
C ILE A 16 10.32 -24.15 -2.20
N ARG A 17 11.05 -24.54 -3.26
CA ARG A 17 12.49 -24.83 -3.14
C ARG A 17 13.29 -23.60 -2.70
N ALA A 18 13.03 -22.43 -3.27
CA ALA A 18 13.73 -21.19 -2.93
C ALA A 18 13.52 -20.79 -1.47
N LEU A 19 12.27 -20.87 -0.96
CA LEU A 19 11.95 -20.59 0.43
C LEU A 19 12.61 -21.59 1.38
N ARG A 20 12.57 -22.87 1.06
CA ARG A 20 13.28 -23.91 1.84
C ARG A 20 14.77 -23.60 1.96
N VAL A 21 15.41 -23.30 0.83
CA VAL A 21 16.85 -22.99 0.79
C VAL A 21 17.15 -21.69 1.55
N ALA A 22 16.33 -20.68 1.41
CA ALA A 22 16.47 -19.39 2.12
C ALA A 22 16.38 -19.57 3.65
N GLN A 23 15.59 -20.54 4.12
CA GLN A 23 15.51 -20.90 5.54
C GLN A 23 16.64 -21.85 5.99
N GLY A 24 17.53 -22.23 5.10
CA GLY A 24 18.63 -23.15 5.38
C GLY A 24 18.19 -24.61 5.59
N TRP A 25 16.96 -24.98 5.21
CA TRP A 25 16.42 -26.31 5.49
C TRP A 25 16.81 -27.34 4.44
N SER A 26 17.09 -28.55 4.93
CA SER A 26 17.19 -29.74 4.10
C SER A 26 15.84 -30.18 3.56
N LEU A 27 15.84 -31.09 2.58
CA LEU A 27 14.58 -31.70 2.10
C LEU A 27 13.85 -32.46 3.21
N GLU A 28 14.59 -33.09 4.11
CA GLU A 28 14.06 -33.88 5.23
C GLU A 28 13.35 -32.96 6.25
N GLU A 29 13.97 -31.84 6.59
CA GLU A 29 13.38 -30.85 7.53
C GLU A 29 12.08 -30.28 7.02
N LEU A 30 12.01 -29.84 5.76
CA LEU A 30 10.76 -29.35 5.20
C LEU A 30 9.72 -30.46 5.05
N ALA A 31 10.13 -31.66 4.62
CA ALA A 31 9.21 -32.80 4.50
C ALA A 31 8.57 -33.16 5.86
N THR A 32 9.35 -33.18 6.92
CA THR A 32 8.87 -33.43 8.29
C THR A 32 7.87 -32.37 8.72
N ARG A 33 8.17 -31.08 8.51
CA ARG A 33 7.28 -29.95 8.87
C ARG A 33 5.97 -29.95 8.09
N ALA A 34 6.02 -30.39 6.81
CA ALA A 34 4.86 -30.46 5.92
C ALA A 34 4.13 -31.82 5.98
N HIS A 35 4.53 -32.73 6.86
CA HIS A 35 3.99 -34.10 7.00
C HIS A 35 4.05 -34.90 5.69
N LEU A 36 5.14 -34.72 4.93
CA LEU A 36 5.44 -35.44 3.68
C LEU A 36 6.64 -36.36 3.87
N SER A 37 6.76 -37.36 2.99
CA SER A 37 8.05 -38.09 2.89
C SER A 37 9.06 -37.24 2.12
N GLN A 38 10.33 -37.33 2.49
CA GLN A 38 11.44 -36.66 1.80
C GLN A 38 11.45 -36.99 0.30
N SER A 39 11.18 -38.27 -0.07
CA SER A 39 11.09 -38.67 -1.46
C SER A 39 9.92 -38.02 -2.23
N SER A 40 8.78 -37.82 -1.56
CA SER A 40 7.64 -37.09 -2.14
C SER A 40 7.99 -35.63 -2.39
N LEU A 41 8.57 -34.92 -1.42
CA LEU A 41 8.99 -33.55 -1.54
C LEU A 41 10.05 -33.37 -2.63
N SER A 42 11.06 -34.25 -2.67
CA SER A 42 12.08 -34.24 -3.73
C SER A 42 11.46 -34.34 -5.14
N ARG A 43 10.50 -35.25 -5.33
CA ARG A 43 9.80 -35.42 -6.61
C ARG A 43 8.90 -34.22 -6.93
N ILE A 44 8.32 -33.57 -5.94
CA ILE A 44 7.57 -32.33 -6.12
C ILE A 44 8.51 -31.22 -6.59
N GLU A 45 9.60 -30.94 -5.88
CA GLU A 45 10.55 -29.89 -6.24
C GLU A 45 11.19 -30.10 -7.62
N THR A 46 11.44 -31.37 -8.01
CA THR A 46 12.01 -31.70 -9.32
C THR A 46 10.99 -31.81 -10.45
N GLY A 47 9.69 -31.72 -10.15
CA GLY A 47 8.64 -31.82 -11.14
C GLY A 47 8.28 -33.23 -11.57
N GLN A 48 8.83 -34.23 -10.94
CA GLN A 48 8.54 -35.65 -11.21
C GLN A 48 7.21 -36.11 -10.59
N ARG A 49 6.64 -35.32 -9.70
CA ARG A 49 5.34 -35.55 -9.09
C ARG A 49 4.52 -34.25 -9.11
N ARG A 50 3.24 -34.36 -9.44
CA ARG A 50 2.29 -33.28 -9.39
C ARG A 50 2.05 -32.86 -7.93
N LEU A 51 1.99 -31.56 -7.69
CA LEU A 51 1.66 -30.99 -6.39
C LEU A 51 0.14 -31.00 -6.21
N ALA A 52 -0.35 -31.71 -5.20
CA ALA A 52 -1.76 -31.72 -4.84
C ALA A 52 -2.10 -30.49 -3.96
N LEU A 53 -3.35 -30.06 -3.99
CA LEU A 53 -3.76 -28.86 -3.27
C LEU A 53 -3.57 -28.97 -1.75
N ASP A 54 -3.85 -30.13 -1.16
CA ASP A 54 -3.62 -30.43 0.24
C ASP A 54 -2.14 -30.32 0.63
N GLN A 55 -1.26 -30.80 -0.24
CA GLN A 55 0.18 -30.71 -0.07
C GLN A 55 0.67 -29.25 -0.20
N LEU A 56 0.09 -28.47 -1.14
CA LEU A 56 0.42 -27.06 -1.27
C LEU A 56 0.06 -26.28 -0.01
N VAL A 57 -1.11 -26.56 0.60
CA VAL A 57 -1.53 -25.94 1.87
C VAL A 57 -0.57 -26.27 3.00
N THR A 58 -0.16 -27.53 3.14
CA THR A 58 0.75 -27.95 4.22
C THR A 58 2.15 -27.36 4.01
N LEU A 59 2.64 -27.28 2.78
CA LEU A 59 3.92 -26.68 2.43
C LEU A 59 3.90 -25.16 2.67
N ALA A 60 2.83 -24.46 2.29
CA ALA A 60 2.70 -23.03 2.57
C ALA A 60 2.78 -22.74 4.06
N ARG A 61 2.04 -23.48 4.88
CA ARG A 61 2.09 -23.35 6.35
C ARG A 61 3.48 -23.66 6.93
N ALA A 62 4.12 -24.73 6.46
CA ALA A 62 5.44 -25.13 6.92
C ALA A 62 6.51 -24.06 6.58
N LEU A 63 6.35 -23.37 5.46
CA LEU A 63 7.27 -22.32 4.98
C LEU A 63 6.91 -20.90 5.49
N ASP A 64 5.88 -20.78 6.34
CA ASP A 64 5.35 -19.50 6.86
C ASP A 64 5.03 -18.51 5.72
N THR A 65 4.31 -19.00 4.71
CA THR A 65 3.87 -18.21 3.54
C THR A 65 2.39 -18.49 3.23
N THR A 66 1.81 -17.72 2.31
CA THR A 66 0.41 -17.89 1.87
C THR A 66 0.35 -18.60 0.52
N LEU A 67 -0.83 -19.16 0.20
CA LEU A 67 -1.07 -19.75 -1.12
C LEU A 67 -0.94 -18.69 -2.22
N ASP A 68 -1.46 -17.49 -1.97
CA ASP A 68 -1.40 -16.38 -2.92
C ASP A 68 0.05 -16.01 -3.26
N GLN A 69 0.93 -15.92 -2.25
CA GLN A 69 2.36 -15.66 -2.45
C GLN A 69 3.05 -16.77 -3.26
N LEU A 70 2.62 -18.02 -3.12
CA LEU A 70 3.17 -19.13 -3.89
C LEU A 70 2.71 -19.14 -5.35
N VAL A 71 1.48 -18.70 -5.64
CA VAL A 71 0.89 -18.74 -6.98
C VAL A 71 0.95 -17.40 -7.73
N GLU A 72 1.23 -16.29 -7.02
CA GLU A 72 1.33 -14.96 -7.62
C GLU A 72 2.31 -14.96 -8.79
N ASN A 73 1.88 -14.49 -9.96
CA ASN A 73 2.81 -14.31 -11.07
C ASN A 73 3.89 -13.31 -10.67
N ALA A 74 5.16 -13.66 -10.91
CA ALA A 74 6.23 -12.69 -10.82
C ALA A 74 5.87 -11.55 -11.77
N ALA A 75 5.53 -10.40 -11.20
CA ALA A 75 5.16 -9.25 -12.01
C ALA A 75 6.36 -8.90 -12.89
N ASP A 76 6.17 -8.93 -14.21
CA ASP A 76 7.17 -8.46 -15.17
C ASP A 76 7.46 -6.97 -14.96
N ASP A 77 6.63 -6.31 -14.22
CA ASP A 77 6.64 -4.87 -13.92
C ASP A 77 6.97 -4.61 -12.44
N VAL A 78 8.25 -4.72 -12.09
CA VAL A 78 8.74 -4.43 -10.72
C VAL A 78 8.75 -2.92 -10.47
N VAL A 79 8.99 -2.12 -11.52
CA VAL A 79 9.04 -0.66 -11.41
C VAL A 79 7.63 -0.08 -11.59
N ILE A 80 7.20 0.71 -10.61
CA ILE A 80 5.88 1.35 -10.61
C ILE A 80 6.08 2.84 -10.77
N SER A 81 5.51 3.41 -11.83
CA SER A 81 5.48 4.86 -12.04
C SER A 81 4.32 5.50 -11.26
N PRO A 82 4.51 6.71 -10.70
CA PRO A 82 3.45 7.41 -9.99
C PRO A 82 2.41 7.99 -10.95
N THR A 83 1.19 8.14 -10.47
CA THR A 83 0.26 9.12 -10.98
C THR A 83 0.62 10.48 -10.38
N ILE A 84 0.71 11.52 -11.19
CA ILE A 84 1.15 12.85 -10.76
C ILE A 84 -0.03 13.83 -10.86
N ASP A 85 -0.38 14.47 -9.74
CA ASP A 85 -1.21 15.66 -9.72
C ASP A 85 -0.30 16.90 -9.59
N GLY A 86 -0.03 17.52 -10.72
CA GLY A 86 0.88 18.67 -10.80
C GLY A 86 0.36 19.91 -10.09
N ALA A 87 -0.97 20.08 -9.96
CA ALA A 87 -1.57 21.23 -9.31
C ALA A 87 -1.31 21.26 -7.79
N HIS A 88 -1.24 20.08 -7.18
CA HIS A 88 -1.08 19.93 -5.74
C HIS A 88 0.29 19.37 -5.32
N GLY A 89 1.20 19.14 -6.27
CA GLY A 89 2.51 18.54 -6.00
C GLY A 89 2.43 17.14 -5.41
N LEU A 90 1.40 16.39 -5.79
CA LEU A 90 1.08 15.08 -5.26
C LEU A 90 1.47 13.98 -6.23
N MET A 91 2.23 13.00 -5.76
CA MET A 91 2.55 11.76 -6.47
C MET A 91 1.93 10.57 -5.73
N ARG A 92 1.35 9.63 -6.47
CA ARG A 92 0.74 8.41 -5.91
C ARG A 92 1.24 7.17 -6.62
N TRP A 93 1.60 6.16 -5.85
CA TRP A 93 1.96 4.82 -6.33
C TRP A 93 0.93 3.80 -5.84
N PRO A 94 0.35 2.99 -6.73
CA PRO A 94 -0.47 1.87 -6.31
C PRO A 94 0.41 0.79 -5.67
N VAL A 95 -0.09 0.15 -4.62
CA VAL A 95 0.53 -1.05 -4.04
C VAL A 95 -0.12 -2.26 -4.72
N LYS A 96 0.61 -2.94 -5.61
CA LYS A 96 0.05 -4.04 -6.44
C LYS A 96 -0.42 -5.22 -5.59
N SER A 97 0.32 -5.54 -4.52
CA SER A 97 0.01 -6.64 -3.59
C SER A 97 -1.20 -6.34 -2.69
N ASP A 98 -1.55 -5.07 -2.53
CA ASP A 98 -2.70 -4.64 -1.74
C ASP A 98 -3.38 -3.45 -2.41
N PRO A 99 -4.41 -3.71 -3.25
CA PRO A 99 -5.19 -2.64 -3.90
C PRO A 99 -5.87 -1.68 -2.92
N GLY A 100 -5.97 -2.07 -1.66
CA GLY A 100 -6.48 -1.24 -0.57
C GLY A 100 -5.47 -0.20 -0.08
N MET A 101 -4.20 -0.37 -0.39
CA MET A 101 -3.13 0.54 0.04
C MET A 101 -2.66 1.44 -1.10
N SER A 102 -2.22 2.64 -0.75
CA SER A 102 -1.49 3.52 -1.65
C SER A 102 -0.37 4.24 -0.90
N VAL A 103 0.73 4.45 -1.60
CA VAL A 103 1.82 5.30 -1.14
C VAL A 103 1.69 6.63 -1.85
N MET A 104 1.82 7.72 -1.11
CA MET A 104 1.87 9.05 -1.71
C MET A 104 3.08 9.84 -1.23
N ARG A 105 3.51 10.77 -2.06
CA ARG A 105 4.48 11.82 -1.72
C ARG A 105 3.85 13.15 -2.06
N GLN A 106 3.92 14.09 -1.14
CA GLN A 106 3.34 15.42 -1.32
C GLN A 106 4.31 16.50 -0.84
N ARG A 107 4.41 17.56 -1.63
CA ARG A 107 5.07 18.79 -1.22
C ARG A 107 4.01 19.79 -0.78
N MET A 108 4.17 20.33 0.42
CA MET A 108 3.28 21.34 0.99
C MET A 108 4.04 22.64 1.24
N THR A 109 3.38 23.74 0.99
CA THR A 109 3.95 25.09 1.16
C THR A 109 3.17 25.94 2.16
N GLU A 110 1.93 25.52 2.48
CA GLU A 110 1.02 26.28 3.32
C GLU A 110 0.84 25.58 4.68
N PRO A 111 0.59 26.35 5.74
CA PRO A 111 0.26 25.80 7.05
C PRO A 111 -1.12 25.11 7.01
N PRO A 112 -1.35 24.11 7.88
CA PRO A 112 -2.66 23.47 7.96
C PRO A 112 -3.72 24.40 8.51
N PRO A 113 -5.01 24.25 8.12
CA PRO A 113 -6.10 24.97 8.76
C PRO A 113 -6.20 24.63 10.23
N VAL A 114 -6.43 25.64 11.08
CA VAL A 114 -6.60 25.46 12.54
C VAL A 114 -8.05 25.21 12.94
N ASN A 115 -9.01 25.55 12.07
CA ASN A 115 -10.43 25.33 12.32
C ASN A 115 -10.81 23.88 12.00
N PRO A 116 -11.29 23.08 12.98
CA PRO A 116 -11.69 21.69 12.76
C PRO A 116 -12.75 21.49 11.66
N ALA A 117 -13.63 22.49 11.44
CA ALA A 117 -14.62 22.43 10.38
C ALA A 117 -14.02 22.45 8.95
N ARG A 118 -12.74 22.81 8.83
CA ARG A 118 -11.97 22.78 7.57
C ARG A 118 -11.00 21.61 7.51
N MET A 119 -11.03 20.74 8.51
CA MET A 119 -10.22 19.51 8.57
C MET A 119 -11.02 18.34 8.02
N ARG A 120 -10.32 17.29 7.61
CA ARG A 120 -10.91 16.05 7.11
C ARG A 120 -11.12 15.07 8.25
N ALA A 121 -12.15 14.22 8.10
CA ALA A 121 -12.38 13.06 8.95
C ALA A 121 -12.92 11.92 8.09
N HIS A 122 -12.30 10.75 8.18
CA HIS A 122 -12.72 9.55 7.45
C HIS A 122 -12.30 8.29 8.22
N PRO A 123 -12.91 7.12 7.97
CA PRO A 123 -12.44 5.86 8.54
C PRO A 123 -11.01 5.55 8.13
N GLY A 124 -10.29 4.80 8.98
CA GLY A 124 -8.96 4.31 8.69
C GLY A 124 -7.87 4.89 9.59
N ARG A 125 -6.64 4.68 9.17
CA ARG A 125 -5.42 5.21 9.79
C ARG A 125 -4.50 5.76 8.73
N GLU A 126 -3.76 6.80 9.08
CA GLU A 126 -2.69 7.35 8.25
C GLU A 126 -1.36 7.19 8.96
N TRP A 127 -0.35 6.82 8.18
CA TRP A 127 1.04 6.87 8.56
C TRP A 127 1.79 7.76 7.58
N LEU A 128 2.62 8.65 8.11
CA LEU A 128 3.44 9.53 7.28
C LEU A 128 4.82 9.73 7.89
N VAL A 129 5.78 10.09 7.04
CA VAL A 129 7.12 10.52 7.42
C VAL A 129 7.46 11.83 6.71
N VAL A 130 8.15 12.72 7.40
CA VAL A 130 8.66 13.98 6.82
C VAL A 130 10.01 13.72 6.17
N LEU A 131 10.09 13.92 4.86
CA LEU A 131 11.31 13.73 4.07
C LEU A 131 12.21 14.96 4.11
N SER A 132 11.62 16.17 4.12
CA SER A 132 12.35 17.43 4.24
C SER A 132 11.46 18.53 4.81
N GLY A 133 12.06 19.52 5.46
CA GLY A 133 11.37 20.63 6.11
C GLY A 133 10.70 20.22 7.43
N THR A 134 9.66 20.93 7.80
CA THR A 134 8.86 20.67 8.99
C THR A 134 7.39 20.62 8.64
N ALA A 135 6.73 19.53 9.00
CA ALA A 135 5.28 19.38 8.87
C ALA A 135 4.57 19.72 10.18
N VAL A 136 3.36 20.20 10.09
CA VAL A 136 2.44 20.37 11.21
C VAL A 136 1.20 19.52 10.96
N LEU A 137 0.92 18.62 11.88
CA LEU A 137 -0.29 17.84 11.94
C LEU A 137 -1.25 18.43 12.97
N MET A 138 -2.45 18.77 12.52
CA MET A 138 -3.58 19.10 13.38
C MET A 138 -4.46 17.87 13.57
N LEU A 139 -4.75 17.50 14.82
CA LEU A 139 -5.72 16.46 15.20
C LEU A 139 -6.76 17.08 16.14
N GLY A 140 -7.90 17.45 15.62
CA GLY A 140 -8.87 18.29 16.30
C GLY A 140 -8.22 19.62 16.70
N HIS A 141 -8.14 19.90 18.01
CA HIS A 141 -7.49 21.10 18.55
C HIS A 141 -6.01 20.91 18.92
N ARG A 142 -5.47 19.70 18.77
CA ARG A 142 -4.08 19.38 19.10
C ARG A 142 -3.18 19.60 17.91
N ARG A 143 -2.05 20.24 18.15
CA ARG A 143 -1.02 20.53 17.15
C ARG A 143 0.23 19.71 17.43
N PHE A 144 0.75 19.03 16.40
CA PHE A 144 1.97 18.25 16.45
C PHE A 144 2.93 18.76 15.39
N ARG A 145 4.15 19.10 15.82
CA ARG A 145 5.25 19.46 14.93
C ARG A 145 6.04 18.18 14.63
N ILE A 146 6.30 17.92 13.36
CA ILE A 146 6.99 16.72 12.88
C ILE A 146 8.16 17.19 12.04
N GLU A 147 9.37 16.88 12.49
CA GLU A 147 10.61 17.30 11.85
C GLU A 147 11.08 16.26 10.83
N THR A 148 12.03 16.62 9.99
CA THR A 148 12.65 15.71 9.01
C THR A 148 13.09 14.41 9.67
N ASN A 149 12.79 13.27 9.05
CA ASN A 149 13.00 11.90 9.53
C ASN A 149 12.11 11.47 10.71
N GLN A 150 11.21 12.31 11.17
CA GLN A 150 10.18 11.88 12.12
C GLN A 150 8.93 11.41 11.38
N ALA A 151 8.22 10.46 11.98
CA ALA A 151 6.98 9.92 11.48
C ALA A 151 5.81 10.18 12.43
N ALA A 152 4.60 10.14 11.91
CA ALA A 152 3.37 10.17 12.68
C ALA A 152 2.42 9.07 12.21
N GLU A 153 1.70 8.49 13.15
CA GLU A 153 0.59 7.57 12.91
C GLU A 153 -0.61 8.01 13.74
N PHE A 154 -1.77 8.12 13.10
CA PHE A 154 -2.97 8.61 13.77
C PHE A 154 -4.26 8.04 13.18
N PRO A 155 -5.34 7.94 13.99
CA PRO A 155 -6.66 7.56 13.52
C PRO A 155 -7.30 8.73 12.77
N THR A 156 -7.83 8.47 11.60
CA THR A 156 -8.40 9.48 10.70
C THR A 156 -9.89 9.81 10.96
N MET A 157 -10.53 9.12 11.90
CA MET A 157 -11.86 9.49 12.40
C MET A 157 -11.86 10.82 13.16
N MET A 158 -10.71 11.25 13.69
CA MET A 158 -10.57 12.60 14.24
C MET A 158 -10.38 13.61 13.11
N PRO A 159 -11.00 14.80 13.18
CA PRO A 159 -10.72 15.88 12.24
C PRO A 159 -9.20 16.16 12.22
N HIS A 160 -8.61 16.08 11.04
CA HIS A 160 -7.17 16.23 10.87
C HIS A 160 -6.82 17.06 9.63
N ALA A 161 -5.66 17.70 9.68
CA ALA A 161 -5.07 18.40 8.55
C ALA A 161 -3.56 18.41 8.70
N ILE A 162 -2.85 18.40 7.58
CA ILE A 162 -1.40 18.47 7.52
C ILE A 162 -1.01 19.65 6.64
N GLY A 163 0.07 20.34 7.04
CA GLY A 163 0.64 21.43 6.27
C GLY A 163 2.10 21.67 6.66
N SER A 164 2.71 22.71 6.14
CA SER A 164 4.11 23.07 6.39
C SER A 164 4.25 24.13 7.47
N GLU A 165 5.44 24.22 8.07
CA GLU A 165 5.85 25.27 9.01
C GLU A 165 7.24 25.80 8.67
N GLY A 166 7.33 27.12 8.56
CA GLY A 166 8.61 27.80 8.36
C GLY A 166 9.19 27.66 6.95
N GLY A 167 8.44 27.14 6.01
CA GLY A 167 8.83 26.95 4.62
C GLY A 167 8.25 25.65 4.02
N PRO A 168 8.59 25.31 2.78
CA PRO A 168 8.12 24.08 2.16
C PRO A 168 8.55 22.83 2.93
N CYS A 169 7.64 21.87 3.06
CA CYS A 169 7.96 20.55 3.55
C CYS A 169 7.52 19.47 2.54
N GLU A 170 8.13 18.31 2.64
CA GLU A 170 7.83 17.15 1.83
C GLU A 170 7.57 15.96 2.73
N ILE A 171 6.45 15.29 2.49
CA ILE A 171 6.05 14.10 3.23
C ILE A 171 5.87 12.91 2.29
N MET A 172 6.06 11.73 2.84
CA MET A 172 5.60 10.48 2.25
C MET A 172 4.61 9.84 3.21
N GLY A 173 3.50 9.34 2.70
CA GLY A 173 2.46 8.69 3.51
C GLY A 173 2.00 7.38 2.92
N ILE A 174 1.47 6.53 3.80
CA ILE A 174 0.81 5.27 3.46
C ILE A 174 -0.62 5.38 3.96
N PHE A 175 -1.57 5.11 3.07
CA PHE A 175 -3.00 5.21 3.31
C PHE A 175 -3.65 3.87 3.04
N ASP A 176 -4.58 3.48 3.89
CA ASP A 176 -5.48 2.37 3.63
C ASP A 176 -6.62 2.78 2.66
N GLN A 177 -7.44 1.82 2.26
CA GLN A 177 -8.50 2.02 1.27
C GLN A 177 -9.54 3.05 1.71
N ASP A 178 -9.84 3.12 3.00
CA ASP A 178 -10.85 4.02 3.53
C ASP A 178 -10.32 5.44 3.60
N ALA A 179 -9.07 5.64 4.01
CA ALA A 179 -8.36 6.90 3.94
C ALA A 179 -8.26 7.44 2.50
N ARG A 180 -8.00 6.55 1.53
CA ARG A 180 -7.96 6.90 0.10
C ARG A 180 -9.26 7.51 -0.41
N ARG A 181 -10.42 6.96 -0.03
CA ARG A 181 -11.73 7.47 -0.44
C ARG A 181 -12.03 8.86 0.12
N GLY A 182 -11.58 9.13 1.36
CA GLY A 182 -11.67 10.45 1.98
C GLY A 182 -10.91 11.51 1.18
N HIS A 183 -9.70 11.20 0.71
CA HIS A 183 -8.86 12.12 -0.06
C HIS A 183 -9.25 12.28 -1.54
N GLN A 184 -9.99 11.33 -2.13
CA GLN A 184 -10.44 11.42 -3.52
C GLN A 184 -11.64 12.35 -3.72
N ARG A 185 -12.50 12.53 -2.73
CA ARG A 185 -13.70 13.39 -2.84
C ARG A 185 -13.38 14.86 -3.00
N ASP A 186 -12.24 15.31 -2.47
CA ASP A 186 -11.87 16.74 -2.51
C ASP A 186 -11.31 17.21 -3.86
N ILE A 187 -10.88 16.28 -4.73
CA ILE A 187 -10.42 16.62 -6.07
C ILE A 187 -11.60 16.98 -6.99
N VAL A 188 -12.80 16.46 -6.68
CA VAL A 188 -14.02 16.69 -7.47
C VAL A 188 -14.74 17.96 -7.03
N ASP A 189 -14.67 18.35 -5.75
CA ASP A 189 -15.41 19.50 -5.23
C ASP A 189 -14.73 20.85 -5.52
N CYS A 190 -13.46 20.90 -5.92
CA CYS A 190 -12.78 22.14 -6.28
C CYS A 190 -13.10 22.66 -7.68
N ASP A 191 -13.55 21.79 -8.59
CA ASP A 191 -13.88 22.20 -9.97
C ASP A 191 -15.31 22.73 -10.17
N ASP A 192 -16.23 22.52 -9.21
CA ASP A 192 -17.66 22.88 -9.37
C ASP A 192 -18.06 24.22 -8.73
N GLN A 193 -17.14 24.99 -8.13
CA GLN A 193 -17.43 26.30 -7.58
C GLN A 193 -17.09 27.48 -8.53
N GLY A 194 -16.67 27.19 -9.77
CA GLY A 194 -16.15 28.17 -10.73
C GLY A 194 -17.15 28.81 -11.69
N THR A 195 -18.45 28.44 -11.72
CA THR A 195 -19.37 29.01 -12.68
C THR A 195 -20.84 29.08 -12.20
N LYS A 196 -21.14 29.89 -11.18
CA LYS A 196 -22.50 30.41 -10.98
C LYS A 196 -22.41 31.78 -10.31
N GLY A 197 -22.57 32.82 -11.12
CA GLY A 197 -22.84 34.12 -10.54
C GLY A 197 -22.46 35.32 -11.38
N ALA A 198 -23.03 35.44 -12.57
CA ALA A 198 -23.18 36.73 -13.21
C ALA A 198 -24.47 36.69 -14.09
N LYS A 199 -25.61 36.87 -13.48
CA LYS A 199 -26.78 37.42 -14.19
C LYS A 199 -27.37 38.56 -13.36
N GLY A 200 -27.32 39.68 -13.98
CA GLY A 200 -27.72 40.97 -13.50
C GLY A 200 -29.13 41.00 -12.92
N CYS A 201 -29.28 41.91 -11.99
CA CYS A 201 -30.57 42.46 -11.60
C CYS A 201 -30.54 43.93 -12.04
N ASP A 202 -31.09 44.14 -13.22
CA ASP A 202 -31.51 45.46 -13.65
C ASP A 202 -33.02 45.60 -13.36
N LEU A 203 -33.38 46.77 -12.80
CA LEU A 203 -34.67 47.48 -12.90
C LEU A 203 -35.84 47.01 -12.02
N ALA A 204 -36.24 47.77 -11.14
CA ALA A 204 -37.18 48.88 -11.07
C ALA A 204 -37.55 49.15 -9.61
#